data_00b8b49e8848d4f6564bc979b0c43653
#
_entry.id   00b8b49e8848d4f6564bc979b0c43653
#
_cell.length_a   1.000
_cell.length_b   1.000
_cell.length_c   1.000
_cell.angle_alpha   90.00
_cell.angle_beta   90.00
_cell.angle_gamma   90.00
#
_symmetry.space_group_name_H-M   'P 1'
#
loop_
_entity.id
_entity.type
_entity.pdbx_description
1 polymer ?
#
loop_
_entity_poly.entity_id
_entity_poly.type
_entity_poly.pdbx_seq_one_letter_code
_entity_poly.pdbx_strand_id
1 'polypeptide(L)'
;MARKRISNAVRARFLTIGQTARIVGVSSSTLRLWENVGLISPARNSGKYRLYNPEMLEVLKRIKYLRDVRRLNVPGIKEELGNGSGRTAPIQVGKQSDIGPKLRQLRKGRNLGLVKAAAQAKISPGFLSAIELSRANPSVATLQRLAATYNTTVLEFFDIPHHKRRLIRPQERRLIRTESGVEMELLSIGTKMLECMLFRVPPKSGSDGSYSHVGEEFIYMLKGNLEFWLDELESHVLKEGDSFWFESNIGHRWFNPTDDEAVLIWVNTPPTF
;
A
#
# COMPACT_ATOMS: atom_id res chain seq x y z
N MET A 1 -37.84 20.52 -27.98
CA MET A 1 -37.39 19.41 -27.10
C MET A 1 -36.38 18.56 -27.85
N ALA A 2 -35.08 18.76 -27.63
CA ALA A 2 -34.01 18.08 -28.35
C ALA A 2 -33.66 16.76 -27.67
N ARG A 3 -33.96 15.63 -28.32
CA ARG A 3 -33.52 14.29 -27.91
C ARG A 3 -31.99 14.17 -28.10
N LYS A 4 -31.23 14.21 -27.03
CA LYS A 4 -29.78 13.93 -27.03
C LYS A 4 -29.54 12.50 -27.54
N ARG A 5 -29.10 12.33 -28.77
CA ARG A 5 -28.60 11.05 -29.32
C ARG A 5 -27.26 10.74 -28.63
N ILE A 6 -27.23 9.70 -27.82
CA ILE A 6 -26.01 9.14 -27.25
C ILE A 6 -25.18 8.60 -28.42
N SER A 7 -23.95 9.10 -28.59
CA SER A 7 -23.07 8.76 -29.69
C SER A 7 -22.66 7.27 -29.68
N ASN A 8 -22.37 6.70 -30.84
CA ASN A 8 -21.96 5.29 -31.03
C ASN A 8 -20.69 4.91 -30.20
N ALA A 9 -19.85 5.87 -29.86
CA ALA A 9 -18.67 5.67 -29.00
C ALA A 9 -19.01 5.30 -27.56
N VAL A 10 -20.19 5.69 -27.04
CA VAL A 10 -20.65 5.34 -25.68
C VAL A 10 -21.25 3.93 -25.65
N ARG A 11 -21.78 3.42 -26.78
CA ARG A 11 -22.31 2.05 -26.90
C ARG A 11 -21.24 0.96 -26.77
N ALA A 12 -19.98 1.24 -27.09
CA ALA A 12 -18.87 0.27 -27.03
C ALA A 12 -18.41 -0.07 -25.60
N ARG A 13 -18.92 0.63 -24.57
CA ARG A 13 -18.52 0.45 -23.16
C ARG A 13 -19.50 -0.37 -22.32
N PHE A 14 -20.66 -0.76 -22.83
CA PHE A 14 -21.68 -1.49 -22.06
C PHE A 14 -21.88 -2.90 -22.59
N LEU A 15 -21.98 -3.84 -21.67
CA LEU A 15 -22.23 -5.26 -21.92
C LEU A 15 -23.70 -5.61 -21.69
N THR A 16 -24.20 -6.56 -22.45
CA THR A 16 -25.50 -7.17 -22.24
C THR A 16 -25.45 -8.18 -21.08
N ILE A 17 -26.61 -8.56 -20.52
CA ILE A 17 -26.70 -9.55 -19.44
C ILE A 17 -26.02 -10.88 -19.82
N GLY A 18 -26.17 -11.35 -21.09
CA GLY A 18 -25.55 -12.60 -21.54
C GLY A 18 -24.03 -12.52 -21.65
N GLN A 19 -23.49 -11.39 -22.11
CA GLN A 19 -22.06 -11.15 -22.16
C GLN A 19 -21.47 -11.06 -20.75
N THR A 20 -22.12 -10.30 -19.87
CA THR A 20 -21.73 -10.15 -18.47
C THR A 20 -21.75 -11.49 -17.73
N ALA A 21 -22.80 -12.29 -17.91
CA ALA A 21 -22.94 -13.61 -17.31
C ALA A 21 -21.77 -14.53 -17.68
N ARG A 22 -21.37 -14.54 -18.96
CA ARG A 22 -20.22 -15.29 -19.47
C ARG A 22 -18.91 -14.83 -18.85
N ILE A 23 -18.65 -13.52 -18.82
CA ILE A 23 -17.41 -12.94 -18.26
C ILE A 23 -17.27 -13.22 -16.77
N VAL A 24 -18.37 -13.07 -16.01
CA VAL A 24 -18.37 -13.31 -14.56
C VAL A 24 -18.42 -14.80 -14.21
N GLY A 25 -18.83 -15.65 -15.17
CA GLY A 25 -18.98 -17.11 -14.94
C GLY A 25 -20.16 -17.43 -14.04
N VAL A 26 -21.32 -16.80 -14.30
CA VAL A 26 -22.61 -17.06 -13.62
C VAL A 26 -23.74 -17.13 -14.64
N SER A 27 -24.93 -17.59 -14.25
CA SER A 27 -26.09 -17.57 -15.13
C SER A 27 -26.73 -16.17 -15.22
N SER A 28 -27.44 -15.89 -16.32
CA SER A 28 -28.25 -14.66 -16.42
C SER A 28 -29.35 -14.57 -15.36
N SER A 29 -29.86 -15.70 -14.90
CA SER A 29 -30.82 -15.75 -13.79
C SER A 29 -30.18 -15.36 -12.47
N THR A 30 -28.92 -15.74 -12.24
CA THR A 30 -28.14 -15.29 -11.06
C THR A 30 -27.98 -13.77 -11.05
N LEU A 31 -27.67 -13.14 -12.19
CA LEU A 31 -27.56 -11.69 -12.29
C LEU A 31 -28.88 -10.99 -12.01
N ARG A 32 -30.00 -11.54 -12.49
CA ARG A 32 -31.35 -11.02 -12.18
C ARG A 32 -31.69 -11.17 -10.69
N LEU A 33 -31.31 -12.31 -10.08
CA LEU A 33 -31.49 -12.51 -8.63
C LEU A 33 -30.71 -11.46 -7.84
N TRP A 34 -29.45 -11.20 -8.20
CA TRP A 34 -28.64 -10.20 -7.53
C TRP A 34 -29.18 -8.78 -7.65
N GLU A 35 -29.80 -8.43 -8.79
CA GLU A 35 -30.55 -7.18 -8.97
C GLU A 35 -31.78 -7.16 -8.06
N ASN A 36 -32.61 -8.23 -8.06
CA ASN A 36 -33.84 -8.31 -7.26
C ASN A 36 -33.57 -8.21 -5.75
N VAL A 37 -32.48 -8.81 -5.27
CA VAL A 37 -32.11 -8.70 -3.85
C VAL A 37 -31.32 -7.42 -3.54
N GLY A 38 -31.13 -6.53 -4.53
CA GLY A 38 -30.49 -5.23 -4.35
C GLY A 38 -28.98 -5.29 -4.11
N LEU A 39 -28.29 -6.29 -4.65
CA LEU A 39 -26.82 -6.35 -4.67
C LEU A 39 -26.21 -5.51 -5.80
N ILE A 40 -26.94 -5.33 -6.90
CA ILE A 40 -26.55 -4.54 -8.06
C ILE A 40 -27.73 -3.75 -8.61
N SER A 41 -27.42 -2.64 -9.33
CA SER A 41 -28.41 -1.82 -10.02
C SER A 41 -27.91 -1.48 -11.43
N PRO A 42 -28.07 -2.38 -12.43
CA PRO A 42 -27.61 -2.14 -13.78
C PRO A 42 -28.42 -1.02 -14.45
N ALA A 43 -27.74 -0.20 -15.25
CA ALA A 43 -28.40 0.81 -16.06
C ALA A 43 -29.33 0.14 -17.10
N ARG A 44 -30.28 0.89 -17.62
CA ARG A 44 -31.19 0.42 -18.68
C ARG A 44 -31.14 1.36 -19.88
N ASN A 45 -31.16 0.80 -21.08
CA ASN A 45 -31.28 1.59 -22.29
C ASN A 45 -32.74 2.03 -22.54
N SER A 46 -32.97 2.79 -23.63
CA SER A 46 -34.31 3.23 -24.05
C SER A 46 -35.30 2.09 -24.32
N GLY A 47 -34.79 0.89 -24.64
CA GLY A 47 -35.56 -0.35 -24.81
C GLY A 47 -35.72 -1.16 -23.53
N LYS A 48 -35.42 -0.59 -22.34
CA LYS A 48 -35.49 -1.23 -21.02
C LYS A 48 -34.56 -2.46 -20.83
N TYR A 49 -33.58 -2.68 -21.75
CA TYR A 49 -32.59 -3.74 -21.61
C TYR A 49 -31.50 -3.35 -20.62
N ARG A 50 -31.03 -4.30 -19.79
CA ARG A 50 -29.99 -4.14 -18.81
C ARG A 50 -28.63 -3.91 -19.47
N LEU A 51 -27.90 -2.91 -18.97
CA LEU A 51 -26.58 -2.52 -19.43
C LEU A 51 -25.60 -2.56 -18.24
N TYR A 52 -24.48 -3.25 -18.44
CA TYR A 52 -23.43 -3.43 -17.44
C TYR A 52 -22.17 -2.71 -17.94
N ASN A 53 -21.63 -1.80 -17.13
CA ASN A 53 -20.36 -1.14 -17.41
C ASN A 53 -19.17 -1.94 -16.85
N PRO A 54 -17.92 -1.63 -17.25
CA PRO A 54 -16.74 -2.33 -16.76
C PRO A 54 -16.57 -2.29 -15.22
N GLU A 55 -16.92 -1.18 -14.58
CA GLU A 55 -16.85 -1.02 -13.13
C GLU A 55 -17.78 -2.00 -12.41
N MET A 56 -18.97 -2.24 -12.96
CA MET A 56 -19.93 -3.22 -12.43
C MET A 56 -19.41 -4.65 -12.54
N LEU A 57 -18.54 -4.96 -13.53
CA LEU A 57 -17.94 -6.29 -13.64
C LEU A 57 -17.08 -6.63 -12.41
N GLU A 58 -16.34 -5.68 -11.87
CA GLU A 58 -15.53 -5.91 -10.67
C GLU A 58 -16.42 -6.14 -9.44
N VAL A 59 -17.51 -5.39 -9.32
CA VAL A 59 -18.51 -5.62 -8.26
C VAL A 59 -19.12 -7.02 -8.38
N LEU A 60 -19.48 -7.45 -9.58
CA LEU A 60 -20.05 -8.77 -9.84
C LEU A 60 -19.09 -9.91 -9.54
N LYS A 61 -17.81 -9.78 -9.89
CA LYS A 61 -16.75 -10.74 -9.54
C LYS A 61 -16.59 -10.82 -8.02
N ARG A 62 -16.63 -9.68 -7.34
CA ARG A 62 -16.55 -9.62 -5.86
C ARG A 62 -17.76 -10.29 -5.22
N ILE A 63 -18.99 -10.05 -5.70
CA ILE A 63 -20.21 -10.73 -5.21
C ILE A 63 -20.06 -12.26 -5.37
N LYS A 64 -19.60 -12.71 -6.54
CA LYS A 64 -19.34 -14.13 -6.79
C LYS A 64 -18.34 -14.71 -5.79
N TYR A 65 -17.21 -14.04 -5.57
CA TYR A 65 -16.22 -14.46 -4.60
C TYR A 65 -16.79 -14.55 -3.18
N LEU A 66 -17.51 -13.52 -2.74
CA LEU A 66 -18.12 -13.48 -1.41
C LEU A 66 -19.14 -14.62 -1.21
N ARG A 67 -19.90 -14.93 -2.26
CA ARG A 67 -20.88 -16.04 -2.24
C ARG A 67 -20.20 -17.41 -2.30
N ASP A 68 -19.32 -17.63 -3.28
CA ASP A 68 -18.83 -18.98 -3.63
C ASP A 68 -17.65 -19.41 -2.75
N VAL A 69 -16.76 -18.48 -2.39
CA VAL A 69 -15.54 -18.74 -1.60
C VAL A 69 -15.77 -18.42 -0.12
N ARG A 70 -16.31 -17.21 0.19
CA ARG A 70 -16.56 -16.78 1.57
C ARG A 70 -17.86 -17.32 2.15
N ARG A 71 -18.71 -17.96 1.34
CA ARG A 71 -20.00 -18.55 1.73
C ARG A 71 -20.94 -17.59 2.46
N LEU A 72 -20.85 -16.30 2.15
CA LEU A 72 -21.69 -15.28 2.76
C LEU A 72 -23.12 -15.33 2.18
N ASN A 73 -24.11 -15.09 3.04
CA ASN A 73 -25.50 -14.86 2.63
C ASN A 73 -25.70 -13.43 2.10
N VAL A 74 -26.86 -13.15 1.52
CA VAL A 74 -27.18 -11.84 0.91
C VAL A 74 -26.96 -10.66 1.88
N PRO A 75 -27.43 -10.70 3.15
CA PRO A 75 -27.11 -9.66 4.13
C PRO A 75 -25.61 -9.45 4.33
N GLY A 76 -24.82 -10.52 4.53
CA GLY A 76 -23.38 -10.44 4.70
C GLY A 76 -22.67 -9.91 3.45
N ILE A 77 -23.15 -10.27 2.25
CA ILE A 77 -22.62 -9.69 1.00
C ILE A 77 -22.97 -8.20 0.91
N LYS A 78 -24.18 -7.77 1.30
CA LYS A 78 -24.56 -6.35 1.33
C LYS A 78 -23.73 -5.56 2.31
N GLU A 79 -23.45 -6.08 3.47
CA GLU A 79 -22.57 -5.47 4.48
C GLU A 79 -21.15 -5.30 3.92
N GLU A 80 -20.59 -6.35 3.34
CA GLU A 80 -19.25 -6.32 2.72
C GLU A 80 -19.19 -5.40 1.47
N LEU A 81 -20.29 -5.24 0.74
CA LEU A 81 -20.41 -4.31 -0.39
C LEU A 81 -20.78 -2.91 0.07
N GLY A 82 -21.61 -2.75 1.09
CA GLY A 82 -22.03 -1.47 1.67
C GLY A 82 -20.88 -0.77 2.41
N ASN A 83 -19.97 -1.55 2.99
CA ASN A 83 -18.67 -1.09 3.45
C ASN A 83 -17.72 -0.80 2.26
N GLY A 84 -18.17 -1.01 1.02
CA GLY A 84 -17.42 -0.87 -0.22
C GLY A 84 -18.23 -0.27 -1.37
N SER A 85 -19.17 0.67 -1.12
CA SER A 85 -19.91 1.34 -2.19
C SER A 85 -19.00 2.22 -3.04
N GLY A 86 -18.71 1.76 -4.24
CA GLY A 86 -18.47 2.44 -5.53
C GLY A 86 -17.83 3.82 -5.63
N ARG A 87 -17.11 4.21 -4.66
CA ARG A 87 -15.87 5.00 -4.66
C ARG A 87 -14.84 4.05 -4.09
N THR A 88 -13.65 3.97 -4.67
CA THR A 88 -12.47 3.66 -3.87
C THR A 88 -12.45 4.70 -2.75
N ALA A 89 -13.20 4.43 -1.67
CA ALA A 89 -12.86 5.05 -0.40
C ALA A 89 -11.36 4.77 -0.29
N PRO A 90 -10.51 5.77 -0.07
CA PRO A 90 -9.11 5.51 0.18
C PRO A 90 -9.12 4.40 1.21
N ILE A 91 -8.48 3.26 0.89
CA ILE A 91 -8.29 2.16 1.84
C ILE A 91 -7.89 2.88 3.10
N GLN A 92 -8.69 2.78 4.18
CA GLN A 92 -8.33 3.46 5.41
C GLN A 92 -6.98 2.89 5.79
N VAL A 93 -5.96 3.65 5.43
CA VAL A 93 -4.57 3.34 5.70
C VAL A 93 -4.47 3.18 7.20
N GLY A 94 -3.76 2.17 7.63
CA GLY A 94 -3.60 1.84 9.03
C GLY A 94 -3.19 3.06 9.84
N LYS A 95 -3.43 3.03 11.13
CA LYS A 95 -3.12 4.14 12.04
C LYS A 95 -1.65 4.54 11.91
N GLN A 96 -1.38 5.79 11.57
CA GLN A 96 -0.03 6.35 11.55
C GLN A 96 0.61 6.13 12.93
N SER A 97 1.81 5.53 12.93
CA SER A 97 2.59 5.34 14.14
C SER A 97 3.25 6.64 14.52
N ASP A 98 3.05 7.07 15.77
CA ASP A 98 3.82 8.16 16.36
C ASP A 98 5.17 7.60 16.83
N ILE A 99 6.18 7.73 15.99
CA ILE A 99 7.52 7.17 16.24
C ILE A 99 8.36 8.01 17.20
N GLY A 100 8.02 9.27 17.41
CA GLY A 100 8.84 10.22 18.19
C GLY A 100 9.10 9.76 19.65
N PRO A 101 8.05 9.47 20.44
CA PRO A 101 8.21 8.97 21.81
C PRO A 101 9.02 7.68 21.89
N LYS A 102 8.83 6.77 20.92
CA LYS A 102 9.54 5.50 20.84
C LYS A 102 11.04 5.70 20.57
N LEU A 103 11.38 6.56 19.60
CA LEU A 103 12.77 6.93 19.32
C LEU A 103 13.47 7.51 20.54
N ARG A 104 12.80 8.41 21.27
CA ARG A 104 13.30 8.98 22.52
C ARG A 104 13.53 7.91 23.58
N GLN A 105 12.61 6.96 23.72
CA GLN A 105 12.74 5.82 24.64
C GLN A 105 13.95 4.96 24.29
N LEU A 106 14.12 4.59 23.01
CA LEU A 106 15.23 3.79 22.52
C LEU A 106 16.57 4.50 22.75
N ARG A 107 16.68 5.79 22.41
CA ARG A 107 17.87 6.59 22.66
C ARG A 107 18.26 6.60 24.15
N LYS A 108 17.28 6.89 25.03
CA LYS A 108 17.52 6.89 26.49
C LYS A 108 17.90 5.51 27.01
N GLY A 109 17.27 4.44 26.52
CA GLY A 109 17.59 3.07 26.89
C GLY A 109 19.01 2.64 26.48
N ARG A 110 19.62 3.34 25.50
CA ARG A 110 21.03 3.17 25.10
C ARG A 110 21.98 4.14 25.82
N ASN A 111 21.50 4.93 26.80
CA ASN A 111 22.26 5.97 27.52
C ASN A 111 22.91 6.99 26.57
N LEU A 112 22.27 7.29 25.42
CA LEU A 112 22.75 8.26 24.44
C LEU A 112 22.18 9.64 24.72
N GLY A 113 23.06 10.64 24.86
CA GLY A 113 22.68 12.05 24.80
C GLY A 113 22.21 12.45 23.42
N LEU A 114 21.34 13.47 23.33
CA LEU A 114 20.76 13.94 22.05
C LEU A 114 21.85 14.28 21.01
N VAL A 115 22.89 15.04 21.42
CA VAL A 115 23.97 15.47 20.54
C VAL A 115 24.75 14.27 19.97
N LYS A 116 25.09 13.30 20.82
CA LYS A 116 25.83 12.11 20.41
C LYS A 116 25.01 11.24 19.47
N ALA A 117 23.73 11.02 19.76
CA ALA A 117 22.85 10.24 18.91
C ALA A 117 22.65 10.90 17.52
N ALA A 118 22.44 12.21 17.49
CA ALA A 118 22.31 12.98 16.28
C ALA A 118 23.58 12.90 15.39
N ALA A 119 24.76 13.05 15.99
CA ALA A 119 26.04 12.93 15.28
C ALA A 119 26.21 11.54 14.66
N GLN A 120 25.90 10.46 15.41
CA GLN A 120 25.97 9.09 14.90
C GLN A 120 24.99 8.83 13.75
N ALA A 121 23.76 9.38 13.84
CA ALA A 121 22.75 9.29 12.79
C ALA A 121 22.99 10.28 11.63
N LYS A 122 24.07 11.09 11.68
CA LYS A 122 24.42 12.12 10.67
C LYS A 122 23.30 13.12 10.41
N ILE A 123 22.64 13.58 11.49
CA ILE A 123 21.61 14.63 11.48
C ILE A 123 21.91 15.70 12.54
N SER A 124 21.22 16.84 12.45
CA SER A 124 21.37 17.87 13.48
C SER A 124 20.69 17.48 14.80
N PRO A 125 21.20 17.91 15.97
CA PRO A 125 20.52 17.69 17.24
C PRO A 125 19.12 18.31 17.29
N GLY A 126 18.93 19.47 16.67
CA GLY A 126 17.63 20.13 16.55
C GLY A 126 16.62 19.28 15.74
N PHE A 127 17.07 18.68 14.64
CA PHE A 127 16.21 17.81 13.83
C PHE A 127 15.86 16.53 14.59
N LEU A 128 16.81 15.88 15.27
CA LEU A 128 16.50 14.72 16.11
C LEU A 128 15.49 15.07 17.22
N SER A 129 15.66 16.23 17.85
CA SER A 129 14.72 16.72 18.87
C SER A 129 13.32 16.94 18.28
N ALA A 130 13.22 17.51 17.07
CA ALA A 130 11.95 17.71 16.39
C ALA A 130 11.25 16.38 16.08
N ILE A 131 11.99 15.36 15.62
CA ILE A 131 11.45 14.00 15.40
C ILE A 131 10.96 13.39 16.71
N GLU A 132 11.75 13.43 17.79
CA GLU A 132 11.37 12.88 19.08
C GLU A 132 10.15 13.56 19.71
N LEU A 133 9.86 14.79 19.33
CA LEU A 133 8.69 15.55 19.75
C LEU A 133 7.53 15.46 18.76
N SER A 134 7.64 14.60 17.73
CA SER A 134 6.63 14.41 16.67
C SER A 134 6.30 15.70 15.91
N ARG A 135 7.29 16.61 15.79
CA ARG A 135 7.20 17.89 15.05
C ARG A 135 7.80 17.82 13.66
N ALA A 136 8.52 16.75 13.34
CA ALA A 136 9.11 16.49 12.05
C ALA A 136 9.08 14.98 11.76
N ASN A 137 8.92 14.62 10.48
CA ASN A 137 9.01 13.25 10.02
C ASN A 137 10.41 13.00 9.40
N PRO A 138 11.09 11.91 9.77
CA PRO A 138 12.36 11.55 9.15
C PRO A 138 12.16 10.98 7.74
N SER A 139 13.19 11.08 6.88
CA SER A 139 13.27 10.32 5.64
C SER A 139 13.55 8.84 5.90
N VAL A 140 13.37 7.99 4.87
CA VAL A 140 13.68 6.55 4.97
C VAL A 140 15.15 6.33 5.36
N ALA A 141 16.09 7.03 4.70
CA ALA A 141 17.51 6.95 5.03
C ALA A 141 17.79 7.42 6.47
N THR A 142 17.06 8.40 6.98
CA THR A 142 17.20 8.84 8.38
C THR A 142 16.67 7.81 9.36
N LEU A 143 15.54 7.15 9.07
CA LEU A 143 15.01 6.04 9.88
C LEU A 143 16.04 4.91 10.00
N GLN A 144 16.64 4.50 8.89
CA GLN A 144 17.68 3.47 8.86
C GLN A 144 18.92 3.86 9.68
N ARG A 145 19.41 5.09 9.54
CA ARG A 145 20.55 5.58 10.35
C ARG A 145 20.23 5.63 11.84
N LEU A 146 19.01 6.00 12.21
CA LEU A 146 18.58 5.99 13.61
C LEU A 146 18.47 4.55 14.15
N ALA A 147 17.95 3.62 13.35
CA ALA A 147 17.90 2.21 13.71
C ALA A 147 19.31 1.64 13.96
N ALA A 148 20.25 1.89 13.05
CA ALA A 148 21.65 1.51 13.22
C ALA A 148 22.27 2.17 14.46
N THR A 149 22.03 3.47 14.70
CA THR A 149 22.54 4.21 15.87
C THR A 149 22.04 3.60 17.19
N TYR A 150 20.79 3.14 17.22
CA TYR A 150 20.20 2.54 18.41
C TYR A 150 20.39 1.03 18.50
N ASN A 151 21.13 0.43 17.54
CA ASN A 151 21.32 -1.02 17.40
C ASN A 151 19.98 -1.75 17.51
N THR A 152 19.07 -1.40 16.62
CA THR A 152 17.70 -1.92 16.51
C THR A 152 17.27 -1.88 15.04
N THR A 153 16.02 -2.25 14.76
CA THR A 153 15.42 -2.19 13.42
C THR A 153 14.39 -1.07 13.35
N VAL A 154 14.02 -0.63 12.14
CA VAL A 154 12.94 0.35 11.95
C VAL A 154 11.60 -0.22 12.42
N LEU A 155 11.42 -1.55 12.41
CA LEU A 155 10.24 -2.23 12.99
C LEU A 155 9.97 -1.82 14.43
N GLU A 156 11.03 -1.66 15.24
CA GLU A 156 10.90 -1.26 16.64
C GLU A 156 10.32 0.15 16.81
N PHE A 157 10.29 0.95 15.75
CA PHE A 157 9.68 2.29 15.77
C PHE A 157 8.16 2.22 15.62
N PHE A 158 7.65 1.14 15.03
CA PHE A 158 6.20 0.92 14.98
C PHE A 158 5.67 0.51 16.36
N ASP A 159 4.51 0.99 16.72
CA ASP A 159 3.76 0.49 17.87
C ASP A 159 3.09 -0.84 17.53
N ILE A 160 3.87 -1.92 17.56
CA ILE A 160 3.43 -3.26 17.12
C ILE A 160 2.91 -4.04 18.32
N PRO A 161 1.70 -4.63 18.23
CA PRO A 161 1.24 -5.59 19.24
C PRO A 161 2.18 -6.81 19.31
N HIS A 162 2.57 -7.21 20.51
CA HIS A 162 3.54 -8.31 20.75
C HIS A 162 3.06 -9.72 20.35
N HIS A 163 1.91 -9.87 19.70
CA HIS A 163 1.41 -11.19 19.28
C HIS A 163 1.54 -11.38 17.77
N LYS A 164 1.97 -12.58 17.40
CA LYS A 164 2.07 -13.01 16.01
C LYS A 164 0.68 -13.01 15.36
N ARG A 165 0.52 -12.29 14.27
CA ARG A 165 -0.67 -12.33 13.44
C ARG A 165 -0.31 -12.87 12.06
N ARG A 166 -1.02 -13.90 11.61
CA ARG A 166 -0.87 -14.45 10.25
C ARG A 166 -1.70 -13.72 9.21
N LEU A 167 -2.80 -13.10 9.62
CA LEU A 167 -3.67 -12.30 8.78
C LEU A 167 -3.69 -10.87 9.29
N ILE A 168 -3.33 -9.94 8.43
CA ILE A 168 -3.37 -8.49 8.69
C ILE A 168 -4.25 -7.86 7.62
N ARG A 169 -5.33 -7.25 8.03
CA ARG A 169 -6.22 -6.52 7.12
C ARG A 169 -5.70 -5.09 6.87
N PRO A 170 -6.03 -4.44 5.76
CA PRO A 170 -5.55 -3.09 5.44
C PRO A 170 -5.72 -2.08 6.59
N GLN A 171 -6.88 -2.07 7.25
CA GLN A 171 -7.18 -1.18 8.38
C GLN A 171 -6.40 -1.48 9.67
N GLU A 172 -5.77 -2.65 9.75
CA GLU A 172 -4.97 -3.10 10.91
C GLU A 172 -3.47 -2.85 10.71
N ARG A 173 -3.06 -2.46 9.49
CA ARG A 173 -1.66 -2.18 9.16
C ARG A 173 -1.15 -1.00 9.95
N ARG A 174 0.12 -1.01 10.26
CA ARG A 174 0.82 0.13 10.82
C ARG A 174 1.49 0.88 9.68
N LEU A 175 1.48 2.19 9.77
CA LEU A 175 1.99 3.11 8.77
C LEU A 175 3.01 4.04 9.39
N ILE A 176 4.15 4.22 8.72
CA ILE A 176 5.05 5.36 8.90
C ILE A 176 4.98 6.22 7.63
N ARG A 177 4.88 7.52 7.83
CA ARG A 177 4.98 8.51 6.75
C ARG A 177 6.22 9.36 6.94
N THR A 178 7.02 9.49 5.89
CA THR A 178 8.20 10.35 5.85
C THR A 178 7.84 11.80 5.56
N GLU A 179 8.84 12.70 5.65
CA GLU A 179 8.69 14.12 5.31
C GLU A 179 8.34 14.33 3.83
N SER A 180 8.96 13.56 2.93
CA SER A 180 8.67 13.57 1.48
C SER A 180 7.34 12.90 1.12
N GLY A 181 6.58 12.43 2.11
CA GLY A 181 5.27 11.81 1.92
C GLY A 181 5.30 10.34 1.56
N VAL A 182 6.48 9.70 1.51
CA VAL A 182 6.57 8.25 1.33
C VAL A 182 5.86 7.53 2.47
N GLU A 183 4.97 6.61 2.13
CA GLU A 183 4.22 5.80 3.08
C GLU A 183 4.75 4.37 3.08
N MET A 184 5.01 3.85 4.29
CA MET A 184 5.46 2.48 4.52
C MET A 184 4.43 1.75 5.38
N GLU A 185 3.65 0.86 4.78
CA GLU A 185 2.66 0.05 5.48
C GLU A 185 3.23 -1.33 5.80
N LEU A 186 3.22 -1.73 7.07
CA LEU A 186 3.69 -3.04 7.49
C LEU A 186 2.66 -4.13 7.14
N LEU A 187 3.06 -5.08 6.29
CA LEU A 187 2.23 -6.19 5.82
C LEU A 187 2.43 -7.46 6.66
N SER A 188 3.51 -7.57 7.44
CA SER A 188 3.81 -8.71 8.29
C SER A 188 4.10 -8.28 9.73
N ILE A 189 3.64 -9.05 10.72
CA ILE A 189 3.85 -8.77 12.15
C ILE A 189 4.28 -10.04 12.87
N GLY A 190 5.35 -9.95 13.67
CA GLY A 190 5.85 -11.06 14.48
C GLY A 190 6.53 -12.17 13.69
N THR A 191 7.01 -11.89 12.49
CA THR A 191 7.86 -12.76 11.69
C THR A 191 9.30 -12.71 12.21
N LYS A 192 10.08 -13.77 11.95
CA LYS A 192 11.48 -13.85 12.40
C LYS A 192 12.49 -13.56 11.29
N MET A 193 12.14 -13.90 10.06
CA MET A 193 13.05 -13.87 8.91
C MET A 193 12.51 -13.02 7.77
N LEU A 194 11.24 -12.69 7.78
CA LEU A 194 10.57 -12.03 6.68
C LEU A 194 9.91 -10.74 7.15
N GLU A 195 10.26 -9.64 6.55
CA GLU A 195 9.58 -8.35 6.73
C GLU A 195 9.01 -7.90 5.39
N CYS A 196 7.69 -7.76 5.37
CA CYS A 196 7.00 -7.32 4.16
C CYS A 196 6.34 -5.97 4.41
N MET A 197 6.57 -5.04 3.49
CA MET A 197 5.97 -3.72 3.50
C MET A 197 5.35 -3.37 2.15
N LEU A 198 4.34 -2.53 2.18
CA LEU A 198 3.83 -1.84 1.01
C LEU A 198 4.34 -0.40 1.06
N PHE A 199 5.08 -0.01 0.05
CA PHE A 199 5.52 1.36 -0.13
C PHE A 199 4.60 2.08 -1.11
N ARG A 200 4.24 3.31 -0.77
CA ARG A 200 3.66 4.29 -1.68
C ARG A 200 4.62 5.46 -1.77
N VAL A 201 5.11 5.69 -2.96
CA VAL A 201 6.12 6.72 -3.22
C VAL A 201 5.47 7.82 -4.06
N PRO A 202 5.18 8.98 -3.47
CA PRO A 202 4.62 10.11 -4.19
C PRO A 202 5.51 10.55 -5.36
N PRO A 203 4.96 11.36 -6.29
CA PRO A 203 5.76 12.04 -7.31
C PRO A 203 6.97 12.77 -6.71
N LYS A 204 8.12 12.70 -7.40
CA LYS A 204 9.33 13.45 -7.06
C LYS A 204 9.84 13.23 -5.62
N SER A 205 9.60 12.04 -5.07
CA SER A 205 10.06 11.66 -3.72
C SER A 205 10.84 10.35 -3.74
N GLY A 206 11.55 10.04 -2.65
CA GLY A 206 12.44 8.88 -2.58
C GLY A 206 12.97 8.60 -1.18
N SER A 207 14.09 7.88 -1.11
CA SER A 207 14.75 7.53 0.16
C SER A 207 15.40 8.71 0.88
N ASP A 208 15.68 9.80 0.17
CA ASP A 208 16.42 10.98 0.66
C ASP A 208 17.81 10.62 1.20
N GLY A 209 18.51 9.78 0.46
CA GLY A 209 19.88 9.36 0.71
C GLY A 209 20.10 7.86 0.59
N SER A 210 21.36 7.48 0.46
CA SER A 210 21.78 6.09 0.45
C SER A 210 21.87 5.53 1.87
N TYR A 211 21.57 4.24 2.02
CA TYR A 211 21.71 3.46 3.23
C TYR A 211 22.04 2.01 2.89
N SER A 212 22.51 1.25 3.87
CA SER A 212 22.79 -0.18 3.72
C SER A 212 22.58 -0.89 5.06
N HIS A 213 22.32 -2.18 5.01
CA HIS A 213 22.18 -3.06 6.18
C HIS A 213 22.50 -4.50 5.81
N VAL A 214 22.54 -5.39 6.78
CA VAL A 214 22.80 -6.81 6.52
C VAL A 214 21.52 -7.46 5.99
N GLY A 215 21.66 -8.31 4.96
CA GLY A 215 20.55 -9.12 4.46
C GLY A 215 20.36 -9.02 2.96
N GLU A 216 19.17 -9.39 2.55
CA GLU A 216 18.71 -9.37 1.16
C GLU A 216 17.37 -8.68 1.06
N GLU A 217 17.14 -8.00 -0.04
CA GLU A 217 15.90 -7.30 -0.33
C GLU A 217 15.30 -7.75 -1.65
N PHE A 218 13.98 -7.81 -1.67
CA PHE A 218 13.20 -8.10 -2.86
C PHE A 218 12.11 -7.04 -3.03
N ILE A 219 12.03 -6.49 -4.23
CA ILE A 219 11.04 -5.50 -4.63
C ILE A 219 10.17 -6.08 -5.73
N TYR A 220 8.86 -5.84 -5.66
CA TYR A 220 7.93 -6.08 -6.75
C TYR A 220 7.09 -4.83 -7.01
N MET A 221 7.18 -4.30 -8.23
CA MET A 221 6.47 -3.10 -8.62
C MET A 221 5.00 -3.40 -8.93
N LEU A 222 4.09 -2.81 -8.17
CA LEU A 222 2.64 -2.94 -8.37
C LEU A 222 2.08 -1.87 -9.31
N LYS A 223 2.70 -0.68 -9.33
CA LYS A 223 2.24 0.46 -10.12
C LYS A 223 3.37 1.49 -10.25
N GLY A 224 3.40 2.18 -11.40
CA GLY A 224 4.32 3.30 -11.62
C GLY A 224 5.75 2.89 -11.88
N ASN A 225 6.66 3.84 -11.73
CA ASN A 225 8.09 3.66 -11.98
C ASN A 225 8.92 4.09 -10.78
N LEU A 226 10.08 3.46 -10.60
CA LEU A 226 11.05 3.81 -9.57
C LEU A 226 12.45 3.72 -10.15
N GLU A 227 13.26 4.77 -10.01
CA GLU A 227 14.69 4.69 -10.25
C GLU A 227 15.38 4.16 -9.00
N PHE A 228 16.32 3.24 -9.18
CA PHE A 228 17.03 2.56 -8.11
C PHE A 228 18.54 2.55 -8.39
N TRP A 229 19.36 2.87 -7.41
CA TRP A 229 20.83 2.88 -7.53
C TRP A 229 21.47 1.98 -6.49
N LEU A 230 22.46 1.21 -6.92
CA LEU A 230 23.34 0.42 -6.08
C LEU A 230 24.75 1.02 -6.15
N ASP A 231 25.33 1.37 -4.98
CA ASP A 231 26.65 2.01 -4.79
C ASP A 231 26.93 3.21 -5.71
N GLU A 232 25.87 3.91 -6.17
CA GLU A 232 25.96 5.00 -7.18
C GLU A 232 26.58 4.57 -8.53
N LEU A 233 26.87 3.29 -8.72
CA LEU A 233 27.53 2.75 -9.91
C LEU A 233 26.56 2.02 -10.84
N GLU A 234 25.57 1.36 -10.26
CA GLU A 234 24.56 0.60 -10.99
C GLU A 234 23.19 1.26 -10.81
N SER A 235 22.48 1.49 -11.90
CA SER A 235 21.14 2.10 -11.87
C SER A 235 20.13 1.32 -12.67
N HIS A 236 18.94 1.19 -12.14
CA HIS A 236 17.82 0.50 -12.76
C HIS A 236 16.58 1.40 -12.75
N VAL A 237 15.77 1.31 -13.79
CA VAL A 237 14.41 1.88 -13.83
C VAL A 237 13.42 0.73 -13.72
N LEU A 238 12.86 0.57 -12.54
CA LEU A 238 11.85 -0.44 -12.27
C LEU A 238 10.48 0.06 -12.73
N LYS A 239 9.72 -0.79 -13.42
CA LYS A 239 8.39 -0.51 -13.97
C LYS A 239 7.35 -1.46 -13.39
N GLU A 240 6.09 -1.16 -13.59
CA GLU A 240 4.98 -2.04 -13.19
C GLU A 240 5.18 -3.48 -13.70
N GLY A 241 5.11 -4.46 -12.79
CA GLY A 241 5.33 -5.87 -13.05
C GLY A 241 6.78 -6.33 -12.87
N ASP A 242 7.76 -5.41 -12.77
CA ASP A 242 9.15 -5.78 -12.55
C ASP A 242 9.38 -6.31 -11.13
N SER A 243 10.30 -7.26 -11.04
CA SER A 243 10.87 -7.74 -9.78
C SER A 243 12.36 -7.44 -9.73
N PHE A 244 12.85 -7.02 -8.57
CA PHE A 244 14.24 -6.64 -8.35
C PHE A 244 14.72 -7.20 -7.03
N TRP A 245 15.90 -7.81 -7.04
CA TRP A 245 16.55 -8.39 -5.86
C TRP A 245 17.97 -7.87 -5.76
N PHE A 246 18.45 -7.64 -4.54
CA PHE A 246 19.81 -7.23 -4.27
C PHE A 246 20.23 -7.56 -2.84
N GLU A 247 21.54 -7.60 -2.62
CA GLU A 247 22.14 -7.73 -1.30
C GLU A 247 22.14 -6.37 -0.59
N SER A 248 21.48 -6.27 0.56
CA SER A 248 21.25 -5.02 1.27
C SER A 248 22.49 -4.39 1.89
N ASN A 249 23.64 -5.10 1.93
CA ASN A 249 24.93 -4.56 2.33
C ASN A 249 25.53 -3.59 1.28
N ILE A 250 25.01 -3.62 0.04
CA ILE A 250 25.30 -2.64 -0.99
C ILE A 250 24.57 -1.34 -0.66
N GLY A 251 25.28 -0.21 -0.73
CA GLY A 251 24.66 1.11 -0.54
C GLY A 251 23.60 1.36 -1.59
N HIS A 252 22.37 1.60 -1.17
CA HIS A 252 21.25 1.73 -2.11
C HIS A 252 20.40 2.97 -1.80
N ARG A 253 19.85 3.55 -2.85
CA ARG A 253 18.87 4.63 -2.83
C ARG A 253 17.90 4.52 -4.00
N TRP A 254 16.77 5.17 -3.88
CA TRP A 254 15.73 5.13 -4.88
C TRP A 254 14.94 6.43 -4.93
N PHE A 255 14.29 6.68 -6.08
CA PHE A 255 13.56 7.91 -6.35
C PHE A 255 12.44 7.67 -7.37
N ASN A 256 11.30 8.27 -7.18
CA ASN A 256 10.22 8.31 -8.17
C ASN A 256 10.36 9.59 -9.03
N PRO A 257 10.84 9.47 -10.28
CA PRO A 257 11.05 10.62 -11.14
C PRO A 257 9.78 11.11 -11.83
N THR A 258 8.67 10.38 -11.70
CA THR A 258 7.43 10.63 -12.45
C THR A 258 6.49 11.61 -11.74
N ASP A 259 5.39 11.95 -12.39
CA ASP A 259 4.32 12.78 -11.84
C ASP A 259 3.18 11.93 -11.25
N ASP A 260 3.32 10.60 -11.31
CA ASP A 260 2.38 9.62 -10.76
C ASP A 260 2.98 8.91 -9.54
N GLU A 261 2.10 8.41 -8.65
CA GLU A 261 2.50 7.59 -7.50
C GLU A 261 3.07 6.24 -7.95
N ALA A 262 4.21 5.84 -7.40
CA ALA A 262 4.72 4.47 -7.48
C ALA A 262 4.28 3.66 -6.26
N VAL A 263 3.88 2.40 -6.50
CA VAL A 263 3.45 1.46 -5.45
C VAL A 263 4.19 0.15 -5.62
N LEU A 264 4.78 -0.34 -4.54
CA LEU A 264 5.59 -1.56 -4.57
C LEU A 264 5.48 -2.37 -3.29
N ILE A 265 5.68 -3.67 -3.40
CA ILE A 265 5.92 -4.55 -2.27
C ILE A 265 7.44 -4.59 -2.06
N TRP A 266 7.85 -4.40 -0.81
CA TRP A 266 9.24 -4.48 -0.37
C TRP A 266 9.37 -5.56 0.69
N VAL A 267 10.30 -6.48 0.48
CA VAL A 267 10.54 -7.61 1.37
C VAL A 267 11.99 -7.60 1.80
N ASN A 268 12.24 -7.59 3.10
CA ASN A 268 13.57 -7.71 3.71
C ASN A 268 13.74 -9.03 4.43
N THR A 269 14.93 -9.58 4.38
CA THR A 269 15.31 -10.76 5.15
C THR A 269 16.79 -10.71 5.54
N PRO A 270 17.14 -10.78 6.87
CA PRO A 270 16.23 -10.74 8.01
C PRO A 270 15.54 -9.36 8.16
N PRO A 271 14.55 -9.22 9.04
CA PRO A 271 13.95 -7.92 9.33
C PRO A 271 15.00 -6.91 9.74
N THR A 272 15.05 -5.80 9.04
CA THR A 272 16.01 -4.70 9.24
C THR A 272 15.33 -3.35 9.18
N PHE A 273 14.16 -3.33 8.62
CA PHE A 273 13.26 -2.19 8.74
C PHE A 273 12.57 -2.13 10.06
#